data_15f16a5c301a12ad43399f1f2e6e9167
#
_entry.id   15f16a5c301a12ad43399f1f2e6e9167
#
_cell.length_a   1.000
_cell.length_b   1.000
_cell.length_c   1.000
_cell.angle_alpha   90.00
_cell.angle_beta   90.00
_cell.angle_gamma   90.00
#
_symmetry.space_group_name_H-M   'P 1'
#
loop_
_entity.id
_entity.type
_entity.pdbx_description
1 polymer ?
#
loop_
_entity_poly.entity_id
_entity_poly.type
_entity_poly.pdbx_seq_one_letter_code
_entity_poly.pdbx_strand_id
1 'polypeptide(L)'
;MPDAERDVSDTSSGPADFPAPSSQTRSPSEAAGAPSPSRIRLKWEIAIVLGLSLGSSAVYSIVSIISRLTAEVALSDQSATINGSQSTREWLDFTYQFLGITFSLFSVALVLYLLWRPGQSGFRRLGVDFTQPRRDLLRGGGLLLLIGIPGLGLYLAGRALGFTVAVVPSPLDTFWWTIPILVFSAVRSALSEELIVVGYLFTRLRELGWNAWTIIISAALLRGSYHLYQGIGPFVGNALMGVVFGWCYLRWGRVMPLVIAHWVLDIVSFVGYPLAVLWWPALLTPTT
;
A
#
# COMPACT_ATOMS: atom_id res chain seq x y z
N MET A 1 -97.13 13.23 28.68
CA MET A 1 -97.54 12.00 29.44
C MET A 1 -96.93 10.81 28.73
N PRO A 2 -96.45 9.83 29.48
CA PRO A 2 -95.33 9.85 30.49
C PRO A 2 -94.20 8.94 30.07
N ASP A 3 -93.07 9.19 30.71
CA ASP A 3 -92.09 8.30 31.34
C ASP A 3 -91.88 6.88 30.84
N ALA A 4 -90.69 6.59 30.50
CA ALA A 4 -89.98 5.34 30.88
C ALA A 4 -88.48 5.56 30.91
N GLU A 5 -88.01 5.77 32.13
CA GLU A 5 -86.62 5.47 32.54
C GLU A 5 -86.27 4.05 32.14
N ARG A 6 -85.08 3.86 31.57
CA ARG A 6 -84.34 2.60 31.64
C ARG A 6 -82.86 2.89 31.91
N ASP A 7 -82.60 2.61 33.14
CA ASP A 7 -81.26 2.35 33.71
C ASP A 7 -80.49 1.40 32.79
N VAL A 8 -79.25 1.79 32.36
CA VAL A 8 -78.26 0.92 31.73
C VAL A 8 -76.94 1.17 32.44
N SER A 9 -76.64 0.25 33.26
CA SER A 9 -75.40 0.05 33.98
C SER A 9 -74.14 0.35 33.19
N ASP A 10 -73.37 1.16 33.82
CA ASP A 10 -71.93 1.48 33.53
C ASP A 10 -71.08 0.21 33.52
N THR A 11 -70.40 -0.07 32.39
CA THR A 11 -69.23 -0.96 32.32
C THR A 11 -68.12 -0.18 31.72
N SER A 12 -67.47 0.61 32.57
CA SER A 12 -66.17 1.22 32.26
C SER A 12 -65.10 0.11 32.18
N SER A 13 -64.78 -0.33 30.97
CA SER A 13 -63.53 -1.05 30.73
C SER A 13 -62.39 -0.04 30.66
N GLY A 14 -61.58 0.07 31.74
CA GLY A 14 -60.38 0.86 31.81
C GLY A 14 -59.34 0.41 30.80
N PRO A 15 -58.49 1.33 30.30
CA PRO A 15 -57.46 0.98 29.35
C PRO A 15 -56.43 0.02 29.97
N ALA A 16 -56.04 -1.01 29.21
CA ALA A 16 -55.07 -1.99 29.60
C ALA A 16 -53.73 -1.31 30.01
N ASP A 17 -53.34 -1.58 31.23
CA ASP A 17 -52.05 -1.18 31.77
C ASP A 17 -50.93 -1.87 30.99
N PHE A 18 -50.25 -1.15 30.08
CA PHE A 18 -49.01 -1.59 29.50
C PHE A 18 -47.93 -1.44 30.58
N PRO A 19 -47.16 -2.51 30.91
CA PRO A 19 -46.06 -2.38 31.84
C PRO A 19 -45.03 -1.40 31.27
N ALA A 20 -44.67 -0.39 32.06
CA ALA A 20 -43.61 0.56 31.72
C ALA A 20 -42.31 -0.20 31.39
N PRO A 21 -41.57 0.25 30.35
CA PRO A 21 -40.27 -0.38 30.04
C PRO A 21 -39.37 -0.27 31.27
N SER A 22 -39.01 -1.43 31.84
CA SER A 22 -38.04 -1.51 32.92
C SER A 22 -36.77 -0.79 32.47
N SER A 23 -36.39 0.27 33.15
CA SER A 23 -35.10 0.93 33.02
C SER A 23 -34.05 -0.06 33.51
N GLN A 24 -33.63 -0.95 32.62
CA GLN A 24 -32.37 -1.72 32.81
C GLN A 24 -31.24 -0.70 32.80
N THR A 25 -30.83 -0.25 33.97
CA THR A 25 -29.55 0.37 34.17
C THR A 25 -28.49 -0.61 33.69
N ARG A 26 -27.98 -0.42 32.45
CA ARG A 26 -26.83 -1.18 31.93
C ARG A 26 -25.70 -1.00 32.94
N SER A 27 -25.31 -2.12 33.53
CA SER A 27 -24.16 -2.17 34.44
C SER A 27 -22.94 -1.62 33.71
N PRO A 28 -22.02 -0.87 34.37
CA PRO A 28 -20.78 -0.36 33.79
C PRO A 28 -19.86 -1.45 33.21
N SER A 29 -20.14 -2.72 33.46
CA SER A 29 -19.39 -3.89 32.98
C SER A 29 -19.64 -4.25 31.50
N GLU A 30 -20.73 -3.79 30.87
CA GLU A 30 -21.05 -4.08 29.46
C GLU A 30 -20.35 -3.14 28.46
N ALA A 31 -19.64 -2.11 28.96
CA ALA A 31 -18.75 -1.27 28.15
C ALA A 31 -17.30 -1.82 28.05
N ALA A 32 -17.09 -3.09 28.44
CA ALA A 32 -15.81 -3.75 28.21
C ALA A 32 -15.63 -3.94 26.70
N GLY A 33 -14.90 -3.03 26.08
CA GLY A 33 -14.56 -3.08 24.65
C GLY A 33 -14.01 -4.45 24.28
N ALA A 34 -14.26 -4.89 23.03
CA ALA A 34 -13.78 -6.17 22.53
C ALA A 34 -12.31 -6.39 22.96
N PRO A 35 -11.96 -7.59 23.48
CA PRO A 35 -10.62 -7.84 24.00
C PRO A 35 -9.59 -7.56 22.91
N SER A 36 -8.56 -6.78 23.24
CA SER A 36 -7.47 -6.50 22.33
C SER A 36 -6.83 -7.82 21.88
N PRO A 37 -6.52 -8.00 20.58
CA PRO A 37 -5.93 -9.25 20.11
C PRO A 37 -4.64 -9.54 20.87
N SER A 38 -4.42 -10.80 21.23
CA SER A 38 -3.20 -11.19 21.95
C SER A 38 -1.96 -10.81 21.13
N ARG A 39 -0.84 -10.44 21.80
CA ARG A 39 0.42 -10.08 21.13
C ARG A 39 0.92 -11.19 20.20
N ILE A 40 0.66 -12.45 20.54
CA ILE A 40 1.00 -13.61 19.69
C ILE A 40 0.18 -13.60 18.41
N ARG A 41 -1.11 -13.36 18.48
CA ARG A 41 -2.00 -13.28 17.32
C ARG A 41 -1.56 -12.14 16.39
N LEU A 42 -1.22 -10.95 16.92
CA LEU A 42 -0.73 -9.84 16.10
C LEU A 42 0.58 -10.16 15.39
N LYS A 43 1.52 -10.87 16.04
CA LYS A 43 2.77 -11.30 15.41
C LYS A 43 2.52 -12.26 14.24
N TRP A 44 1.63 -13.25 14.45
CA TRP A 44 1.25 -14.17 13.37
C TRP A 44 0.50 -13.48 12.24
N GLU A 45 -0.40 -12.55 12.55
CA GLU A 45 -1.11 -11.74 11.55
C GLU A 45 -0.12 -10.97 10.67
N ILE A 46 0.86 -10.27 11.28
CA ILE A 46 1.93 -9.56 10.55
C ILE A 46 2.74 -10.53 9.68
N ALA A 47 3.17 -11.67 10.24
CA ALA A 47 3.96 -12.66 9.51
C ALA A 47 3.21 -13.23 8.29
N ILE A 48 1.92 -13.54 8.44
CA ILE A 48 1.08 -14.05 7.35
C ILE A 48 0.86 -12.97 6.29
N VAL A 49 0.49 -11.75 6.68
CA VAL A 49 0.29 -10.65 5.73
C VAL A 49 1.57 -10.37 4.93
N LEU A 50 2.72 -10.28 5.60
CA LEU A 50 4.00 -10.06 4.92
C LEU A 50 4.38 -11.27 4.05
N GLY A 51 4.15 -12.51 4.51
CA GLY A 51 4.41 -13.71 3.72
C GLY A 51 3.58 -13.80 2.44
N LEU A 52 2.34 -13.30 2.48
CA LEU A 52 1.44 -13.24 1.33
C LEU A 52 1.69 -12.02 0.42
N SER A 53 2.59 -11.13 0.79
CA SER A 53 2.84 -9.88 0.08
C SER A 53 4.34 -9.55 -0.01
N LEU A 54 4.71 -8.34 0.35
CA LEU A 54 6.06 -7.77 0.16
C LEU A 54 7.17 -8.49 0.95
N GLY A 55 6.84 -9.23 2.01
CA GLY A 55 7.82 -10.02 2.75
C GLY A 55 8.37 -11.19 1.93
N SER A 56 7.53 -11.90 1.17
CA SER A 56 7.99 -12.92 0.23
C SER A 56 8.88 -12.31 -0.87
N SER A 57 8.47 -11.17 -1.41
CA SER A 57 9.27 -10.43 -2.40
C SER A 57 10.66 -10.04 -1.86
N ALA A 58 10.75 -9.66 -0.58
CA ALA A 58 12.03 -9.36 0.07
C ALA A 58 12.94 -10.60 0.14
N VAL A 59 12.39 -11.77 0.52
CA VAL A 59 13.15 -13.03 0.55
C VAL A 59 13.67 -13.39 -0.84
N TYR A 60 12.81 -13.36 -1.87
CA TYR A 60 13.24 -13.64 -3.24
C TYR A 60 14.27 -12.63 -3.76
N SER A 61 14.16 -11.35 -3.40
CA SER A 61 15.14 -10.32 -3.77
C SER A 61 16.50 -10.54 -3.09
N ILE A 62 16.52 -11.00 -1.83
CA ILE A 62 17.78 -11.37 -1.15
C ILE A 62 18.44 -12.56 -1.86
N VAL A 63 17.68 -13.59 -2.21
CA VAL A 63 18.23 -14.73 -2.99
C VAL A 63 18.73 -14.25 -4.35
N SER A 64 17.98 -13.38 -5.02
CA SER A 64 18.38 -12.81 -6.31
C SER A 64 19.69 -12.03 -6.23
N ILE A 65 19.88 -11.14 -5.23
CA ILE A 65 21.13 -10.39 -5.13
C ILE A 65 22.31 -11.29 -4.79
N ILE A 66 22.15 -12.34 -3.99
CA ILE A 66 23.20 -13.34 -3.73
C ILE A 66 23.59 -14.01 -5.05
N SER A 67 22.61 -14.47 -5.85
CA SER A 67 22.88 -15.06 -7.17
C SER A 67 23.63 -14.11 -8.10
N ARG A 68 23.25 -12.83 -8.11
CA ARG A 68 23.89 -11.80 -8.94
C ARG A 68 25.32 -11.50 -8.52
N LEU A 69 25.60 -11.43 -7.21
CA LEU A 69 26.92 -11.14 -6.66
C LEU A 69 27.89 -12.33 -6.80
N THR A 70 27.38 -13.54 -6.95
CA THR A 70 28.16 -14.77 -7.16
C THR A 70 28.31 -15.16 -8.62
N ALA A 71 27.71 -14.39 -9.54
CA ALA A 71 27.86 -14.60 -10.97
C ALA A 71 29.23 -14.12 -11.47
N GLU A 72 29.75 -14.72 -12.54
CA GLU A 72 31.01 -14.33 -13.18
C GLU A 72 30.94 -12.94 -13.85
N VAL A 73 29.73 -12.46 -14.18
CA VAL A 73 29.47 -11.17 -14.82
C VAL A 73 29.30 -10.09 -13.76
N ALA A 74 30.00 -8.97 -13.91
CA ALA A 74 29.90 -7.85 -12.98
C ALA A 74 28.46 -7.36 -12.82
N LEU A 75 28.09 -6.89 -11.62
CA LEU A 75 26.72 -6.44 -11.34
C LEU A 75 26.24 -5.31 -12.28
N SER A 76 27.15 -4.41 -12.67
CA SER A 76 26.89 -3.33 -13.63
C SER A 76 26.50 -3.82 -15.02
N ASP A 77 26.97 -5.00 -15.41
CA ASP A 77 26.77 -5.56 -16.74
C ASP A 77 25.52 -6.48 -16.79
N GLN A 78 24.91 -6.69 -15.64
CA GLN A 78 23.65 -7.41 -15.53
C GLN A 78 22.46 -6.47 -15.69
N SER A 79 21.28 -7.04 -16.01
CA SER A 79 20.04 -6.29 -16.17
C SER A 79 18.91 -6.87 -15.30
N ALA A 80 17.95 -6.01 -14.98
CA ALA A 80 16.69 -6.40 -14.36
C ALA A 80 15.52 -5.80 -15.16
N THR A 81 14.63 -6.64 -15.65
CA THR A 81 13.41 -6.19 -16.34
C THR A 81 12.33 -5.87 -15.32
N ILE A 82 11.71 -4.71 -15.47
CA ILE A 82 10.55 -4.28 -14.66
C ILE A 82 9.31 -4.36 -15.55
N ASN A 83 8.25 -4.98 -15.04
CA ASN A 83 6.99 -5.16 -15.76
C ASN A 83 7.16 -5.81 -17.15
N GLY A 84 8.01 -6.84 -17.23
CA GLY A 84 8.25 -7.56 -18.49
C GLY A 84 7.00 -8.31 -18.97
N SER A 85 6.98 -8.59 -20.28
CA SER A 85 5.96 -9.43 -20.92
C SER A 85 5.90 -10.81 -20.27
N GLN A 86 4.69 -11.33 -20.11
CA GLN A 86 4.39 -12.65 -19.51
C GLN A 86 4.08 -13.71 -20.58
N SER A 87 3.89 -13.31 -21.84
CA SER A 87 3.58 -14.21 -22.96
C SER A 87 3.97 -13.57 -24.28
N THR A 88 4.34 -14.41 -25.25
CA THR A 88 4.54 -13.98 -26.65
C THR A 88 3.23 -13.72 -27.39
N ARG A 89 2.09 -14.14 -26.84
CA ARG A 89 0.75 -13.92 -27.41
C ARG A 89 0.09 -12.72 -26.75
N GLU A 90 -0.27 -11.70 -27.55
CA GLU A 90 -0.78 -10.40 -27.10
C GLU A 90 -1.88 -10.50 -26.03
N TRP A 91 -2.99 -11.17 -26.35
CA TRP A 91 -4.12 -11.23 -25.43
C TRP A 91 -3.83 -12.02 -24.14
N LEU A 92 -2.93 -13.02 -24.20
CA LEU A 92 -2.48 -13.76 -23.01
C LEU A 92 -1.56 -12.89 -22.16
N ASP A 93 -0.67 -12.12 -22.76
CA ASP A 93 0.20 -11.21 -22.06
C ASP A 93 -0.60 -10.17 -21.28
N PHE A 94 -1.57 -9.52 -21.96
CA PHE A 94 -2.52 -8.63 -21.28
C PHE A 94 -3.25 -9.33 -20.14
N THR A 95 -3.79 -10.53 -20.40
CA THR A 95 -4.57 -11.26 -19.40
C THR A 95 -3.73 -11.61 -18.18
N TYR A 96 -2.51 -12.14 -18.35
CA TYR A 96 -1.62 -12.48 -17.25
C TYR A 96 -1.22 -11.24 -16.44
N GLN A 97 -0.87 -10.14 -17.10
CA GLN A 97 -0.51 -8.90 -16.43
C GLN A 97 -1.70 -8.33 -15.66
N PHE A 98 -2.88 -8.26 -16.29
CA PHE A 98 -4.10 -7.78 -15.64
C PHE A 98 -4.51 -8.63 -14.41
N LEU A 99 -4.51 -9.95 -14.55
CA LEU A 99 -4.80 -10.87 -13.45
C LEU A 99 -3.75 -10.77 -12.35
N GLY A 100 -2.45 -10.72 -12.69
CA GLY A 100 -1.37 -10.57 -11.74
C GLY A 100 -1.51 -9.29 -10.90
N ILE A 101 -1.81 -8.16 -11.53
CA ILE A 101 -2.10 -6.89 -10.86
C ILE A 101 -3.34 -7.04 -9.96
N THR A 102 -4.43 -7.55 -10.50
CA THR A 102 -5.71 -7.68 -9.80
C THR A 102 -5.57 -8.57 -8.56
N PHE A 103 -4.99 -9.76 -8.70
CA PHE A 103 -4.82 -10.68 -7.57
C PHE A 103 -3.85 -10.16 -6.51
N SER A 104 -2.81 -9.42 -6.88
CA SER A 104 -1.91 -8.81 -5.90
C SER A 104 -2.61 -7.76 -5.01
N LEU A 105 -3.65 -7.09 -5.51
CA LEU A 105 -4.45 -6.14 -4.74
C LEU A 105 -5.33 -6.81 -3.65
N PHE A 106 -5.52 -8.14 -3.68
CA PHE A 106 -6.18 -8.84 -2.58
C PHE A 106 -5.41 -8.75 -1.26
N SER A 107 -4.08 -8.64 -1.29
CA SER A 107 -3.28 -8.36 -0.09
C SER A 107 -3.58 -6.97 0.48
N VAL A 108 -3.83 -5.99 -0.38
CA VAL A 108 -4.30 -4.64 0.04
C VAL A 108 -5.71 -4.71 0.62
N ALA A 109 -6.62 -5.43 -0.03
CA ALA A 109 -7.98 -5.64 0.48
C ALA A 109 -7.96 -6.34 1.86
N LEU A 110 -7.09 -7.33 2.03
CA LEU A 110 -6.91 -8.02 3.31
C LEU A 110 -6.49 -7.07 4.43
N VAL A 111 -5.48 -6.23 4.22
CA VAL A 111 -5.03 -5.31 5.27
C VAL A 111 -6.08 -4.24 5.58
N LEU A 112 -6.83 -3.77 4.59
CA LEU A 112 -7.95 -2.85 4.80
C LEU A 112 -9.06 -3.50 5.61
N TYR A 113 -9.37 -4.79 5.36
CA TYR A 113 -10.31 -5.57 6.14
C TYR A 113 -9.84 -5.77 7.59
N LEU A 114 -8.58 -6.15 7.79
CA LEU A 114 -7.98 -6.34 9.12
C LEU A 114 -7.92 -5.03 9.93
N LEU A 115 -7.83 -3.90 9.26
CA LEU A 115 -7.85 -2.57 9.89
C LEU A 115 -9.26 -2.00 10.09
N TRP A 116 -10.28 -2.63 9.55
CA TRP A 116 -11.66 -2.16 9.69
C TRP A 116 -12.10 -2.21 11.15
N ARG A 117 -12.85 -1.20 11.56
CA ARG A 117 -13.54 -1.10 12.87
C ARG A 117 -14.99 -0.67 12.66
N PRO A 118 -15.91 -1.01 13.56
CA PRO A 118 -17.27 -0.49 13.50
C PRO A 118 -17.27 1.05 13.39
N GLY A 119 -17.94 1.56 12.37
CA GLY A 119 -17.99 3.00 12.09
C GLY A 119 -16.79 3.62 11.36
N GLN A 120 -15.70 2.87 11.13
CA GLN A 120 -14.51 3.38 10.45
C GLN A 120 -13.88 2.34 9.51
N SER A 121 -13.98 2.58 8.19
CA SER A 121 -13.34 1.72 7.19
C SER A 121 -11.81 1.80 7.27
N GLY A 122 -11.12 0.74 6.79
CA GLY A 122 -9.65 0.72 6.71
C GLY A 122 -9.09 1.89 5.90
N PHE A 123 -9.74 2.30 4.83
CA PHE A 123 -9.37 3.48 4.03
C PHE A 123 -9.36 4.77 4.87
N ARG A 124 -10.44 5.05 5.59
CA ARG A 124 -10.54 6.22 6.47
C ARG A 124 -9.50 6.19 7.59
N ARG A 125 -9.26 5.00 8.17
CA ARG A 125 -8.28 4.83 9.25
C ARG A 125 -6.87 5.17 8.80
N LEU A 126 -6.54 4.88 7.55
CA LEU A 126 -5.22 5.18 6.96
C LEU A 126 -5.17 6.56 6.29
N GLY A 127 -6.26 7.31 6.27
CA GLY A 127 -6.33 8.59 5.58
C GLY A 127 -6.16 8.45 4.07
N VAL A 128 -6.74 7.38 3.50
CA VAL A 128 -6.86 7.17 2.05
C VAL A 128 -8.29 7.52 1.65
N ASP A 129 -8.55 8.81 1.58
CA ASP A 129 -9.85 9.39 1.26
C ASP A 129 -9.68 10.77 0.61
N PHE A 130 -10.74 11.32 0.05
CA PHE A 130 -10.75 12.62 -0.61
C PHE A 130 -11.14 13.79 0.33
N THR A 131 -10.93 13.66 1.64
CA THR A 131 -11.30 14.73 2.60
C THR A 131 -10.33 15.93 2.54
N GLN A 132 -9.08 15.74 2.10
CA GLN A 132 -8.07 16.79 2.03
C GLN A 132 -7.31 16.81 0.68
N PRO A 133 -8.00 16.83 -0.49
CA PRO A 133 -7.37 16.56 -1.78
C PRO A 133 -6.24 17.55 -2.12
N ARG A 134 -6.42 18.85 -1.86
CA ARG A 134 -5.40 19.86 -2.13
C ARG A 134 -4.14 19.66 -1.27
N ARG A 135 -4.31 19.33 0.01
CA ARG A 135 -3.17 19.08 0.91
C ARG A 135 -2.44 17.80 0.55
N ASP A 136 -3.18 16.74 0.23
CA ASP A 136 -2.61 15.47 -0.16
C ASP A 136 -1.84 15.60 -1.48
N LEU A 137 -2.37 16.35 -2.45
CA LEU A 137 -1.70 16.60 -3.73
C LEU A 137 -0.42 17.45 -3.57
N LEU A 138 -0.47 18.54 -2.77
CA LEU A 138 0.70 19.38 -2.52
C LEU A 138 1.80 18.61 -1.77
N ARG A 139 1.43 17.81 -0.75
CA ARG A 139 2.38 16.97 0.00
C ARG A 139 2.96 15.87 -0.88
N GLY A 140 2.12 15.21 -1.69
CA GLY A 140 2.53 14.20 -2.65
C GLY A 140 3.48 14.77 -3.69
N GLY A 141 3.17 15.94 -4.27
CA GLY A 141 4.04 16.64 -5.21
C GLY A 141 5.39 17.06 -4.58
N GLY A 142 5.38 17.55 -3.35
CA GLY A 142 6.60 17.85 -2.61
C GLY A 142 7.46 16.61 -2.38
N LEU A 143 6.85 15.46 -1.99
CA LEU A 143 7.54 14.19 -1.83
C LEU A 143 8.09 13.66 -3.17
N LEU A 144 7.31 13.78 -4.25
CA LEU A 144 7.76 13.42 -5.60
C LEU A 144 9.09 14.08 -5.95
N LEU A 145 9.21 15.39 -5.73
CA LEU A 145 10.44 16.14 -6.01
C LEU A 145 11.56 15.77 -5.03
N LEU A 146 11.24 15.67 -3.74
CA LEU A 146 12.20 15.35 -2.68
C LEU A 146 12.83 13.97 -2.86
N ILE A 147 12.07 12.99 -3.36
CA ILE A 147 12.53 11.61 -3.58
C ILE A 147 13.01 11.40 -5.02
N GLY A 148 12.27 11.91 -6.01
CA GLY A 148 12.53 11.63 -7.42
C GLY A 148 13.86 12.20 -7.89
N ILE A 149 14.18 13.43 -7.55
CA ILE A 149 15.43 14.08 -8.00
C ILE A 149 16.66 13.40 -7.38
N PRO A 150 16.77 13.25 -6.04
CA PRO A 150 17.90 12.53 -5.46
C PRO A 150 17.93 11.04 -5.85
N GLY A 151 16.76 10.39 -6.02
CA GLY A 151 16.64 8.99 -6.45
C GLY A 151 17.22 8.77 -7.84
N LEU A 152 16.94 9.65 -8.79
CA LEU A 152 17.56 9.62 -10.12
C LEU A 152 19.08 9.80 -10.03
N GLY A 153 19.55 10.75 -9.22
CA GLY A 153 20.98 10.96 -8.97
C GLY A 153 21.66 9.71 -8.39
N LEU A 154 21.01 9.05 -7.42
CA LEU A 154 21.52 7.82 -6.82
C LEU A 154 21.55 6.65 -7.84
N TYR A 155 20.54 6.55 -8.71
CA TYR A 155 20.52 5.54 -9.77
C TYR A 155 21.69 5.74 -10.74
N LEU A 156 21.87 6.96 -11.23
CA LEU A 156 22.97 7.28 -12.16
C LEU A 156 24.35 7.06 -11.52
N ALA A 157 24.53 7.50 -10.28
CA ALA A 157 25.75 7.25 -9.52
C ALA A 157 25.99 5.75 -9.29
N GLY A 158 24.95 4.99 -8.94
CA GLY A 158 25.01 3.55 -8.73
C GLY A 158 25.36 2.78 -10.00
N ARG A 159 24.89 3.24 -11.16
CA ARG A 159 25.30 2.70 -12.47
C ARG A 159 26.78 2.98 -12.74
N ALA A 160 27.20 4.24 -12.58
CA ALA A 160 28.56 4.66 -12.82
C ALA A 160 29.59 3.97 -11.89
N LEU A 161 29.20 3.67 -10.65
CA LEU A 161 30.04 3.01 -9.64
C LEU A 161 29.93 1.47 -9.64
N GLY A 162 29.07 0.90 -10.48
CA GLY A 162 28.99 -0.55 -10.69
C GLY A 162 28.18 -1.34 -9.64
N PHE A 163 27.42 -0.70 -8.75
CA PHE A 163 26.63 -1.39 -7.73
C PHE A 163 25.10 -1.41 -7.99
N THR A 164 24.69 -1.00 -9.19
CA THR A 164 23.30 -1.04 -9.65
C THR A 164 23.22 -1.72 -11.03
N VAL A 165 22.28 -2.66 -11.20
CA VAL A 165 22.05 -3.30 -12.50
C VAL A 165 21.38 -2.34 -13.48
N ALA A 166 21.48 -2.61 -14.78
CA ALA A 166 20.72 -1.87 -15.78
C ALA A 166 19.24 -2.22 -15.66
N VAL A 167 18.40 -1.21 -15.48
CA VAL A 167 16.94 -1.40 -15.52
C VAL A 167 16.49 -1.43 -16.97
N VAL A 168 15.89 -2.54 -17.41
CA VAL A 168 15.30 -2.69 -18.74
C VAL A 168 13.79 -2.46 -18.60
N PRO A 169 13.28 -1.37 -19.15
CA PRO A 169 11.84 -1.10 -19.13
C PRO A 169 11.10 -1.99 -20.12
N SER A 170 9.79 -2.14 -19.94
CA SER A 170 8.90 -2.70 -20.96
C SER A 170 8.90 -1.83 -22.22
N PRO A 171 8.94 -2.40 -23.42
CA PRO A 171 8.77 -1.65 -24.65
C PRO A 171 7.35 -1.07 -24.72
N LEU A 172 7.22 0.25 -25.04
CA LEU A 172 5.95 0.96 -25.00
C LEU A 172 5.14 0.89 -26.29
N ASP A 173 5.80 0.53 -27.38
CA ASP A 173 5.27 0.54 -28.75
C ASP A 173 4.68 -0.81 -29.19
N THR A 174 4.70 -1.82 -28.32
CA THR A 174 4.29 -3.18 -28.67
C THR A 174 2.77 -3.26 -28.87
N PHE A 175 1.97 -2.74 -27.89
CA PHE A 175 0.51 -2.85 -27.93
C PHE A 175 -0.15 -1.60 -27.35
N TRP A 176 -1.38 -1.29 -27.80
CA TRP A 176 -2.15 -0.12 -27.35
C TRP A 176 -2.44 -0.11 -25.85
N TRP A 177 -2.53 -1.28 -25.22
CA TRP A 177 -2.81 -1.45 -23.77
C TRP A 177 -1.56 -1.39 -22.89
N THR A 178 -0.34 -1.36 -23.45
CA THR A 178 0.91 -1.39 -22.67
C THR A 178 0.98 -0.22 -21.69
N ILE A 179 0.76 1.01 -22.13
CA ILE A 179 0.75 2.17 -21.24
C ILE A 179 -0.34 2.08 -20.18
N PRO A 180 -1.62 1.81 -20.48
CA PRO A 180 -2.64 1.55 -19.47
C PRO A 180 -2.27 0.50 -18.42
N ILE A 181 -1.70 -0.62 -18.83
CA ILE A 181 -1.28 -1.68 -17.88
C ILE A 181 -0.12 -1.23 -16.99
N LEU A 182 0.84 -0.48 -17.51
CA LEU A 182 1.94 0.08 -16.74
C LEU A 182 1.46 1.10 -15.70
N VAL A 183 0.51 1.96 -16.08
CA VAL A 183 -0.14 2.90 -15.13
C VAL A 183 -0.90 2.14 -14.05
N PHE A 184 -1.60 1.06 -14.41
CA PHE A 184 -2.30 0.21 -13.44
C PHE A 184 -1.33 -0.55 -12.53
N SER A 185 -0.19 -1.02 -13.06
CA SER A 185 0.89 -1.61 -12.28
C SER A 185 1.48 -0.60 -11.28
N ALA A 186 1.66 0.66 -11.68
CA ALA A 186 2.11 1.73 -10.79
C ALA A 186 1.10 1.98 -9.64
N VAL A 187 -0.22 2.01 -9.93
CA VAL A 187 -1.26 2.09 -8.89
C VAL A 187 -1.14 0.90 -7.92
N ARG A 188 -1.02 -0.33 -8.44
CA ARG A 188 -0.87 -1.54 -7.65
C ARG A 188 0.36 -1.45 -6.72
N SER A 189 1.53 -1.05 -7.24
CA SER A 189 2.75 -0.90 -6.44
C SER A 189 2.56 0.12 -5.33
N ALA A 190 2.10 1.32 -5.66
CA ALA A 190 1.87 2.39 -4.68
C ALA A 190 0.87 1.98 -3.59
N LEU A 191 -0.26 1.34 -3.95
CA LEU A 191 -1.23 0.86 -2.97
C LEU A 191 -0.65 -0.27 -2.11
N SER A 192 0.02 -1.26 -2.72
CA SER A 192 0.57 -2.40 -1.97
C SER A 192 1.64 -1.94 -0.98
N GLU A 193 2.57 -1.10 -1.42
CA GLU A 193 3.67 -0.68 -0.57
C GLU A 193 3.22 0.32 0.49
N GLU A 194 2.43 1.33 0.16
CA GLU A 194 2.07 2.34 1.15
C GLU A 194 1.00 1.85 2.14
N LEU A 195 0.01 1.06 1.69
CA LEU A 195 -1.02 0.57 2.60
C LEU A 195 -0.54 -0.59 3.46
N ILE A 196 0.31 -1.49 2.93
CA ILE A 196 0.82 -2.65 3.70
C ILE A 196 2.01 -2.23 4.58
N VAL A 197 3.07 -1.63 4.00
CA VAL A 197 4.32 -1.36 4.73
C VAL A 197 4.19 -0.15 5.65
N VAL A 198 3.54 0.93 5.19
CA VAL A 198 3.38 2.13 6.02
C VAL A 198 2.07 2.09 6.81
N GLY A 199 0.93 1.89 6.16
CA GLY A 199 -0.36 1.94 6.83
C GLY A 199 -0.58 0.83 7.85
N TYR A 200 -0.61 -0.42 7.38
CA TYR A 200 -0.90 -1.59 8.19
C TYR A 200 0.22 -1.94 9.17
N LEU A 201 1.45 -2.10 8.67
CA LEU A 201 2.57 -2.55 9.50
C LEU A 201 2.86 -1.54 10.62
N PHE A 202 2.85 -0.23 10.36
CA PHE A 202 2.99 0.81 11.39
C PHE A 202 1.90 0.70 12.46
N THR A 203 0.65 0.48 12.04
CA THR A 203 -0.47 0.33 12.98
C THR A 203 -0.25 -0.88 13.88
N ARG A 204 0.12 -2.04 13.32
CA ARG A 204 0.30 -3.28 14.08
C ARG A 204 1.53 -3.28 14.97
N LEU A 205 2.65 -2.72 14.50
CA LEU A 205 3.86 -2.60 15.33
C LEU A 205 3.65 -1.62 16.49
N ARG A 206 2.88 -0.55 16.33
CA ARG A 206 2.44 0.31 17.43
C ARG A 206 1.59 -0.45 18.44
N GLU A 207 0.64 -1.25 18.00
CA GLU A 207 -0.19 -2.12 18.86
C GLU A 207 0.67 -3.14 19.63
N LEU A 208 1.83 -3.55 19.09
CA LEU A 208 2.84 -4.36 19.77
C LEU A 208 3.74 -3.55 20.74
N GLY A 209 3.60 -2.23 20.79
CA GLY A 209 4.35 -1.34 21.69
C GLY A 209 5.72 -0.92 21.15
N TRP A 210 5.97 -1.02 19.86
CA TRP A 210 7.22 -0.55 19.26
C TRP A 210 7.28 0.99 19.23
N ASN A 211 8.48 1.55 19.43
CA ASN A 211 8.69 2.98 19.29
C ASN A 211 8.72 3.43 17.83
N ALA A 212 8.50 4.72 17.58
CA ALA A 212 8.36 5.28 16.26
C ALA A 212 9.57 5.02 15.34
N TRP A 213 10.78 5.22 15.84
CA TRP A 213 11.99 5.03 15.03
C TRP A 213 12.26 3.56 14.70
N THR A 214 12.02 2.65 15.64
CA THR A 214 12.13 1.20 15.37
C THR A 214 11.16 0.79 14.26
N ILE A 215 9.92 1.32 14.28
CA ILE A 215 8.94 1.04 13.23
C ILE A 215 9.42 1.59 11.88
N ILE A 216 9.86 2.87 11.84
CA ILE A 216 10.35 3.50 10.60
C ILE A 216 11.51 2.69 10.00
N ILE A 217 12.52 2.40 10.80
CA ILE A 217 13.73 1.70 10.31
C ILE A 217 13.41 0.28 9.85
N SER A 218 12.62 -0.47 10.62
CA SER A 218 12.23 -1.84 10.22
C SER A 218 11.43 -1.86 8.91
N ALA A 219 10.48 -0.94 8.75
CA ALA A 219 9.70 -0.81 7.54
C ALA A 219 10.55 -0.33 6.35
N ALA A 220 11.48 0.60 6.57
CA ALA A 220 12.41 1.10 5.56
C ALA A 220 13.38 0.00 5.08
N LEU A 221 13.91 -0.81 6.00
CA LEU A 221 14.76 -1.96 5.65
C LEU A 221 13.97 -3.02 4.87
N LEU A 222 12.74 -3.32 5.27
CA LEU A 222 11.85 -4.20 4.50
C LEU A 222 11.65 -3.64 3.09
N ARG A 223 11.35 -2.32 2.97
CA ARG A 223 11.17 -1.65 1.67
C ARG A 223 12.42 -1.76 0.80
N GLY A 224 13.59 -1.46 1.31
CA GLY A 224 14.84 -1.65 0.57
C GLY A 224 15.04 -3.11 0.14
N SER A 225 14.73 -4.07 1.03
CA SER A 225 15.03 -5.49 0.80
C SER A 225 14.34 -6.06 -0.44
N TYR A 226 13.09 -5.72 -0.72
CA TYR A 226 12.42 -6.23 -1.92
C TYR A 226 12.84 -5.51 -3.22
N HIS A 227 13.73 -4.50 -3.14
CA HIS A 227 14.38 -3.89 -4.30
C HIS A 227 15.82 -4.37 -4.54
N LEU A 228 16.35 -5.26 -3.69
CA LEU A 228 17.72 -5.80 -3.82
C LEU A 228 17.97 -6.49 -5.18
N TYR A 229 16.96 -7.05 -5.82
CA TYR A 229 17.09 -7.66 -7.14
C TYR A 229 17.56 -6.67 -8.23
N GLN A 230 17.45 -5.38 -8.00
CA GLN A 230 17.95 -4.30 -8.86
C GLN A 230 19.35 -3.82 -8.47
N GLY A 231 19.95 -4.37 -7.40
CA GLY A 231 21.28 -3.99 -6.88
C GLY A 231 21.20 -3.20 -5.58
N ILE A 232 22.40 -2.83 -5.09
CA ILE A 232 22.55 -2.14 -3.80
C ILE A 232 22.02 -0.69 -3.85
N GLY A 233 22.20 0.00 -4.99
CA GLY A 233 21.71 1.38 -5.16
C GLY A 233 20.18 1.50 -4.94
N PRO A 234 19.35 0.72 -5.63
CA PRO A 234 17.91 0.69 -5.39
C PRO A 234 17.51 0.29 -3.97
N PHE A 235 18.24 -0.64 -3.32
CA PHE A 235 18.03 -0.94 -1.90
C PHE A 235 18.16 0.33 -1.03
N VAL A 236 19.28 1.05 -1.19
CA VAL A 236 19.55 2.27 -0.41
C VAL A 236 18.50 3.35 -0.71
N GLY A 237 18.21 3.60 -1.99
CA GLY A 237 17.22 4.59 -2.40
C GLY A 237 15.82 4.32 -1.84
N ASN A 238 15.36 3.08 -1.91
CA ASN A 238 14.05 2.68 -1.39
C ASN A 238 14.02 2.64 0.14
N ALA A 239 15.12 2.27 0.81
CA ALA A 239 15.21 2.37 2.27
C ALA A 239 15.13 3.84 2.73
N LEU A 240 15.85 4.76 2.09
CA LEU A 240 15.77 6.20 2.38
C LEU A 240 14.37 6.76 2.11
N MET A 241 13.74 6.40 0.99
CA MET A 241 12.35 6.72 0.71
C MET A 241 11.42 6.20 1.82
N GLY A 242 11.65 4.97 2.30
CA GLY A 242 10.89 4.37 3.40
C GLY A 242 11.02 5.15 4.71
N VAL A 243 12.22 5.68 5.03
CA VAL A 243 12.43 6.54 6.20
C VAL A 243 11.63 7.85 6.06
N VAL A 244 11.74 8.52 4.92
CA VAL A 244 11.02 9.77 4.65
C VAL A 244 9.50 9.56 4.71
N PHE A 245 8.99 8.54 4.03
CA PHE A 245 7.57 8.23 3.97
C PHE A 245 7.02 7.84 5.35
N GLY A 246 7.76 7.00 6.08
CA GLY A 246 7.39 6.61 7.45
C GLY A 246 7.33 7.81 8.40
N TRP A 247 8.31 8.70 8.33
CA TRP A 247 8.31 9.94 9.12
C TRP A 247 7.14 10.85 8.75
N CYS A 248 6.90 11.05 7.46
CA CYS A 248 5.77 11.85 6.96
C CYS A 248 4.42 11.26 7.39
N TYR A 249 4.25 9.94 7.32
CA TYR A 249 3.04 9.27 7.80
C TYR A 249 2.80 9.51 9.29
N LEU A 250 3.83 9.36 10.12
CA LEU A 250 3.71 9.62 11.55
C LEU A 250 3.36 11.08 11.86
N ARG A 251 3.81 12.02 11.01
CA ARG A 251 3.57 13.46 11.18
C ARG A 251 2.20 13.91 10.65
N TRP A 252 1.72 13.28 9.58
CA TRP A 252 0.49 13.70 8.90
C TRP A 252 -0.72 12.82 9.22
N GLY A 253 -0.51 11.57 9.62
CA GLY A 253 -1.57 10.58 9.88
C GLY A 253 -2.34 10.14 8.63
N ARG A 254 -1.78 10.36 7.44
CA ARG A 254 -2.43 10.05 6.15
C ARG A 254 -1.46 9.37 5.19
N VAL A 255 -1.91 8.27 4.61
CA VAL A 255 -1.16 7.53 3.59
C VAL A 255 -1.35 8.13 2.18
N MET A 256 -2.46 8.84 1.91
CA MET A 256 -2.79 9.34 0.58
C MET A 256 -1.68 10.16 -0.09
N PRO A 257 -0.99 11.12 0.58
CA PRO A 257 0.13 11.82 -0.03
C PRO A 257 1.27 10.92 -0.48
N LEU A 258 1.53 9.82 0.26
CA LEU A 258 2.58 8.85 -0.05
C LEU A 258 2.19 8.04 -1.28
N VAL A 259 0.93 7.58 -1.34
CA VAL A 259 0.38 6.88 -2.52
C VAL A 259 0.49 7.75 -3.77
N ILE A 260 0.13 9.04 -3.69
CA ILE A 260 0.23 9.97 -4.83
C ILE A 260 1.68 10.11 -5.28
N ALA A 261 2.61 10.36 -4.35
CA ALA A 261 4.02 10.53 -4.69
C ALA A 261 4.59 9.26 -5.34
N HIS A 262 4.35 8.10 -4.72
CA HIS A 262 4.85 6.82 -5.19
C HIS A 262 4.26 6.45 -6.57
N TRP A 263 2.94 6.59 -6.73
CA TRP A 263 2.28 6.33 -8.01
C TRP A 263 2.89 7.14 -9.16
N VAL A 264 3.12 8.45 -8.93
CA VAL A 264 3.72 9.30 -9.97
C VAL A 264 5.19 8.95 -10.21
N LEU A 265 5.97 8.60 -9.15
CA LEU A 265 7.34 8.11 -9.30
C LEU A 265 7.40 6.85 -10.18
N ASP A 266 6.49 5.92 -9.95
CA ASP A 266 6.40 4.69 -10.75
C ASP A 266 5.95 4.96 -12.20
N ILE A 267 5.01 5.87 -12.43
CA ILE A 267 4.65 6.28 -13.80
C ILE A 267 5.85 6.90 -14.51
N VAL A 268 6.60 7.77 -13.84
CA VAL A 268 7.83 8.35 -14.42
C VAL A 268 8.85 7.26 -14.74
N SER A 269 8.99 6.25 -13.88
CA SER A 269 9.89 5.12 -14.08
C SER A 269 9.43 4.17 -15.19
N PHE A 270 8.13 3.78 -15.19
CA PHE A 270 7.63 2.73 -16.08
C PHE A 270 7.26 3.25 -17.47
N VAL A 271 6.86 4.51 -17.58
CA VAL A 271 6.41 5.14 -18.84
C VAL A 271 7.32 6.30 -19.24
N GLY A 272 7.65 7.18 -18.30
CA GLY A 272 8.44 8.38 -18.58
C GLY A 272 9.87 8.07 -19.02
N TYR A 273 10.57 7.18 -18.32
CA TYR A 273 11.94 6.78 -18.67
C TYR A 273 12.04 6.09 -20.03
N PRO A 274 11.21 5.08 -20.38
CA PRO A 274 11.20 4.51 -21.72
C PRO A 274 10.91 5.52 -22.81
N LEU A 275 9.95 6.45 -22.61
CA LEU A 275 9.68 7.54 -23.56
C LEU A 275 10.89 8.46 -23.73
N ALA A 276 11.57 8.79 -22.64
CA ALA A 276 12.75 9.62 -22.68
C ALA A 276 13.91 8.94 -23.44
N VAL A 277 14.11 7.62 -23.26
CA VAL A 277 15.08 6.83 -24.03
C VAL A 277 14.72 6.82 -25.54
N LEU A 278 13.43 6.74 -25.86
CA LEU A 278 12.94 6.72 -27.26
C LEU A 278 13.18 8.06 -27.95
N TRP A 279 12.95 9.18 -27.25
CA TRP A 279 13.06 10.52 -27.83
C TRP A 279 14.47 11.12 -27.75
N TRP A 280 15.26 10.74 -26.75
CA TRP A 280 16.63 11.24 -26.52
C TRP A 280 17.63 10.09 -26.25
N PRO A 281 17.78 9.13 -27.20
CA PRO A 281 18.67 7.98 -26.98
C PRO A 281 20.12 8.38 -26.71
N ALA A 282 20.61 9.42 -27.39
CA ALA A 282 21.98 9.89 -27.23
C ALA A 282 22.33 10.44 -25.83
N LEU A 283 21.33 10.80 -25.02
CA LEU A 283 21.52 11.31 -23.66
C LEU A 283 21.42 10.20 -22.59
N LEU A 284 20.69 9.11 -22.88
CA LEU A 284 20.25 8.14 -21.87
C LEU A 284 20.78 6.73 -22.09
N THR A 285 21.25 6.41 -23.31
CA THR A 285 21.96 5.15 -23.58
C THR A 285 23.47 5.41 -23.49
N PRO A 286 24.23 4.66 -22.65
CA PRO A 286 25.67 4.77 -22.65
C PRO A 286 26.21 4.49 -24.06
N THR A 287 27.04 5.37 -24.59
CA THR A 287 27.86 5.07 -25.75
C THR A 287 28.79 3.94 -25.34
N THR A 288 28.58 2.74 -25.93
CA THR A 288 29.46 1.58 -25.80
C THR A 288 30.89 1.91 -26.26
#